data_701d3d6ee5aa0483262047128fcd5d4c
#
_entry.id   701d3d6ee5aa0483262047128fcd5d4c
#
_cell.length_a   1.000
_cell.length_b   1.000
_cell.length_c   1.000
_cell.angle_alpha   90.00
_cell.angle_beta   90.00
_cell.angle_gamma   90.00
#
_symmetry.space_group_name_H-M   'P 1'
#
loop_
_entity.id
_entity.type
_entity.pdbx_description
1 polymer ?
#
loop_
_entity_poly.entity_id
_entity_poly.type
_entity_poly.pdbx_seq_one_letter_code
_entity_poly.pdbx_strand_id
1 'polypeptide(L)'
;MVLSMAAFATADSMIKVSSNFLPGSEILTFMGIGGFSVFSMACVAKGIPLISKRILHPAVIARGASEIIATCGFLMALTLLDFSVASAILQVAPLIVTLGAAILLRETVSWRRWSAVVIGFVGVLIILNPAGINENVFEANPTGAILAIVGVTGLAGRDLATRFIPRDVPNVQAATWGFAVVIIAGGLLSLFGKPWVIPSFITMIYIITLVIFACVGYFTITAAMRIGDVSAVAPFRYTRIVFAFILSVAIFDERLTLRILIGACIIVAAGIYVWLRETKRAIPLQSNA
;
A
#
# COMPACT_ATOMS: atom_id res chain seq x y z
N MET A 1 3.63 14.03 3.38
CA MET A 1 3.41 12.64 3.82
C MET A 1 2.03 12.44 4.45
N VAL A 2 1.62 13.17 5.50
CA VAL A 2 0.30 12.98 6.15
C VAL A 2 -0.87 13.11 5.15
N LEU A 3 -0.87 14.14 4.29
CA LEU A 3 -1.88 14.29 3.24
C LEU A 3 -1.93 13.09 2.29
N SER A 4 -0.77 12.54 1.93
CA SER A 4 -0.70 11.32 1.11
C SER A 4 -1.35 10.13 1.79
N MET A 5 -1.13 9.97 3.10
CA MET A 5 -1.71 8.88 3.88
C MET A 5 -3.23 9.01 4.02
N ALA A 6 -3.72 10.23 4.23
CA ALA A 6 -5.16 10.52 4.21
C ALA A 6 -5.77 10.20 2.84
N ALA A 7 -5.12 10.64 1.76
CA ALA A 7 -5.59 10.39 0.40
C ALA A 7 -5.63 8.89 0.08
N PHE A 8 -4.59 8.12 0.42
CA PHE A 8 -4.61 6.68 0.21
C PHE A 8 -5.68 5.97 1.05
N ALA A 9 -5.88 6.35 2.32
CA ALA A 9 -6.94 5.77 3.14
C ALA A 9 -8.33 6.06 2.54
N THR A 10 -8.55 7.26 2.01
CA THR A 10 -9.79 7.61 1.31
C THR A 10 -9.94 6.81 0.01
N ALA A 11 -8.87 6.65 -0.77
CA ALA A 11 -8.92 5.82 -1.98
C ALA A 11 -9.28 4.37 -1.65
N ASP A 12 -8.68 3.78 -0.61
CA ASP A 12 -8.99 2.42 -0.17
C ASP A 12 -10.44 2.29 0.30
N SER A 13 -10.97 3.28 1.02
CA SER A 13 -12.37 3.29 1.43
C SER A 13 -13.31 3.34 0.22
N MET A 14 -12.96 4.10 -0.82
CA MET A 14 -13.74 4.13 -2.05
C MET A 14 -13.67 2.82 -2.83
N ILE A 15 -12.54 2.10 -2.80
CA ILE A 15 -12.46 0.72 -3.31
C ILE A 15 -13.50 -0.16 -2.59
N LYS A 16 -13.52 -0.13 -1.26
CA LYS A 16 -14.44 -0.96 -0.47
C LYS A 16 -15.89 -0.58 -0.71
N VAL A 17 -16.24 0.72 -0.76
CA VAL A 17 -17.60 1.17 -1.09
C VAL A 17 -18.00 0.70 -2.48
N SER A 18 -17.13 0.88 -3.49
CA SER A 18 -17.41 0.51 -4.87
C SER A 18 -17.57 -1.00 -5.05
N SER A 19 -16.91 -1.82 -4.23
CA SER A 19 -16.99 -3.28 -4.31
C SER A 19 -18.37 -3.86 -3.98
N ASN A 20 -19.25 -3.07 -3.36
CA ASN A 20 -20.65 -3.44 -3.17
C ASN A 20 -21.49 -3.38 -4.45
N PHE A 21 -21.00 -2.65 -5.48
CA PHE A 21 -21.74 -2.37 -6.71
C PHE A 21 -21.05 -2.91 -7.96
N LEU A 22 -19.71 -2.99 -7.92
CA LEU A 22 -18.90 -3.39 -9.07
C LEU A 22 -17.98 -4.57 -8.73
N PRO A 23 -17.68 -5.43 -9.70
CA PRO A 23 -16.61 -6.41 -9.58
C PRO A 23 -15.26 -5.75 -9.33
N GLY A 24 -14.40 -6.38 -8.53
CA GLY A 24 -13.07 -5.86 -8.23
C GLY A 24 -12.20 -5.65 -9.48
N SER A 25 -12.36 -6.49 -10.49
CA SER A 25 -11.70 -6.34 -11.81
C SER A 25 -12.00 -5.00 -12.47
N GLU A 26 -13.24 -4.57 -12.39
CA GLU A 26 -13.73 -3.33 -12.99
C GLU A 26 -13.22 -2.11 -12.21
N ILE A 27 -13.24 -2.18 -10.88
CA ILE A 27 -12.71 -1.12 -10.00
C ILE A 27 -11.21 -0.90 -10.30
N LEU A 28 -10.41 -1.97 -10.40
CA LEU A 28 -8.98 -1.85 -10.74
C LEU A 28 -8.77 -1.29 -12.14
N THR A 29 -9.58 -1.71 -13.11
CA THR A 29 -9.45 -1.22 -14.47
C THR A 29 -9.74 0.29 -14.55
N PHE A 30 -10.83 0.75 -13.95
CA PHE A 30 -11.15 2.19 -13.93
C PHE A 30 -10.11 3.00 -13.16
N MET A 31 -9.65 2.51 -11.99
CA MET A 31 -8.56 3.14 -11.25
C MET A 31 -7.29 3.22 -12.09
N GLY A 32 -6.96 2.13 -12.76
CA GLY A 32 -5.79 2.04 -13.64
C GLY A 32 -5.89 3.02 -14.82
N ILE A 33 -7.02 3.05 -15.54
CA ILE A 33 -7.25 3.95 -16.69
C ILE A 33 -7.18 5.40 -16.23
N GLY A 34 -7.86 5.74 -15.13
CA GLY A 34 -7.87 7.11 -14.61
C GLY A 34 -6.47 7.58 -14.21
N GLY A 35 -5.76 6.79 -13.40
CA GLY A 35 -4.40 7.10 -12.99
C GLY A 35 -3.41 7.14 -14.14
N PHE A 36 -3.50 6.18 -15.08
CA PHE A 36 -2.69 6.17 -16.29
C PHE A 36 -2.90 7.44 -17.12
N SER A 37 -4.14 7.86 -17.31
CA SER A 37 -4.47 9.08 -18.07
C SER A 37 -3.86 10.32 -17.42
N VAL A 38 -4.04 10.50 -16.11
CA VAL A 38 -3.50 11.65 -15.36
C VAL A 38 -1.97 11.72 -15.45
N PHE A 39 -1.28 10.59 -15.17
CA PHE A 39 0.19 10.57 -15.18
C PHE A 39 0.76 10.59 -16.60
N SER A 40 0.08 10.03 -17.60
CA SER A 40 0.47 10.16 -19.00
C SER A 40 0.38 11.62 -19.48
N MET A 41 -0.69 12.34 -19.14
CA MET A 41 -0.78 13.77 -19.42
C MET A 41 0.35 14.56 -18.74
N ALA A 42 0.68 14.21 -17.49
CA ALA A 42 1.80 14.84 -16.80
C ALA A 42 3.16 14.52 -17.44
N CYS A 43 3.36 13.31 -18.00
CA CYS A 43 4.56 12.98 -18.78
C CYS A 43 4.64 13.83 -20.05
N VAL A 44 3.56 13.90 -20.82
CA VAL A 44 3.51 14.69 -22.06
C VAL A 44 3.78 16.17 -21.78
N ALA A 45 3.14 16.74 -20.77
CA ALA A 45 3.34 18.13 -20.37
C ALA A 45 4.80 18.44 -19.93
N LYS A 46 5.55 17.43 -19.48
CA LYS A 46 6.98 17.55 -19.10
C LYS A 46 7.95 17.11 -20.19
N GLY A 47 7.47 16.73 -21.37
CA GLY A 47 8.31 16.20 -22.45
C GLY A 47 8.95 14.86 -22.13
N ILE A 48 8.39 14.07 -21.19
CA ILE A 48 8.91 12.76 -20.79
C ILE A 48 8.26 11.70 -21.69
N PRO A 49 9.04 10.82 -22.34
CA PRO A 49 8.50 9.78 -23.19
C PRO A 49 7.69 8.78 -22.34
N LEU A 50 6.49 8.39 -22.82
CA LEU A 50 5.64 7.40 -22.14
C LEU A 50 6.29 6.00 -22.18
N ILE A 51 6.91 5.66 -23.29
CA ILE A 51 7.57 4.36 -23.48
C ILE A 51 9.07 4.62 -23.65
N SER A 52 9.88 3.89 -22.89
CA SER A 52 11.32 3.88 -23.04
C SER A 52 11.83 2.44 -22.90
N LYS A 53 13.04 2.16 -23.42
CA LYS A 53 13.67 0.83 -23.28
C LYS A 53 13.82 0.40 -21.82
N ARG A 54 13.79 1.34 -20.88
CA ARG A 54 13.85 1.08 -19.43
C ARG A 54 12.63 0.32 -18.89
N ILE A 55 11.51 0.27 -19.61
CA ILE A 55 10.34 -0.51 -19.19
C ILE A 55 10.66 -2.01 -19.10
N LEU A 56 11.61 -2.50 -19.90
CA LEU A 56 12.07 -3.88 -19.88
C LEU A 56 13.16 -4.15 -18.84
N HIS A 57 13.54 -3.15 -18.04
CA HIS A 57 14.52 -3.36 -16.97
C HIS A 57 13.96 -4.33 -15.93
N PRO A 58 14.73 -5.34 -15.47
CA PRO A 58 14.25 -6.37 -14.55
C PRO A 58 13.57 -5.81 -13.29
N ALA A 59 14.10 -4.70 -12.75
CA ALA A 59 13.48 -4.05 -11.58
C ALA A 59 12.10 -3.45 -11.88
N VAL A 60 11.88 -2.94 -13.09
CA VAL A 60 10.58 -2.40 -13.51
C VAL A 60 9.57 -3.54 -13.67
N ILE A 61 10.01 -4.64 -14.27
CA ILE A 61 9.17 -5.86 -14.43
C ILE A 61 8.84 -6.44 -13.06
N ALA A 62 9.83 -6.60 -12.18
CA ALA A 62 9.62 -7.10 -10.81
C ALA A 62 8.67 -6.21 -10.02
N ARG A 63 8.81 -4.88 -10.14
CA ARG A 63 7.90 -3.90 -9.55
C ARG A 63 6.49 -4.07 -10.09
N GLY A 64 6.32 -4.24 -11.39
CA GLY A 64 5.02 -4.46 -12.03
C GLY A 64 4.35 -5.77 -11.56
N ALA A 65 5.09 -6.87 -11.53
CA ALA A 65 4.58 -8.15 -11.03
C ALA A 65 4.16 -8.04 -9.55
N SER A 66 4.96 -7.39 -8.72
CA SER A 66 4.63 -7.13 -7.32
C SER A 66 3.42 -6.20 -7.17
N GLU A 67 3.23 -5.23 -8.07
CA GLU A 67 2.04 -4.35 -8.10
C GLU A 67 0.77 -5.16 -8.37
N ILE A 68 0.80 -6.13 -9.31
CA ILE A 68 -0.34 -7.02 -9.59
C ILE A 68 -0.71 -7.80 -8.32
N ILE A 69 0.26 -8.42 -7.68
CA ILE A 69 0.05 -9.18 -6.44
C ILE A 69 -0.51 -8.28 -5.34
N ALA A 70 0.07 -7.08 -5.18
CA ALA A 70 -0.36 -6.11 -4.18
C ALA A 70 -1.80 -5.66 -4.40
N THR A 71 -2.13 -5.20 -5.61
CA THR A 71 -3.44 -4.62 -5.91
C THR A 71 -4.54 -5.68 -5.93
N CYS A 72 -4.32 -6.83 -6.55
CA CYS A 72 -5.31 -7.91 -6.55
C CYS A 72 -5.51 -8.47 -5.13
N GLY A 73 -4.42 -8.77 -4.41
CA GLY A 73 -4.51 -9.31 -3.06
C GLY A 73 -5.18 -8.36 -2.08
N PHE A 74 -4.77 -7.09 -2.08
CA PHE A 74 -5.33 -6.10 -1.15
C PHE A 74 -6.77 -5.70 -1.49
N LEU A 75 -7.11 -5.54 -2.78
CA LEU A 75 -8.49 -5.29 -3.19
C LEU A 75 -9.41 -6.42 -2.76
N MET A 76 -9.04 -7.66 -3.02
CA MET A 76 -9.84 -8.82 -2.62
C MET A 76 -9.94 -8.92 -1.09
N ALA A 77 -8.88 -8.59 -0.35
CA ALA A 77 -8.93 -8.53 1.11
C ALA A 77 -9.93 -7.46 1.60
N LEU A 78 -9.96 -6.27 0.98
CA LEU A 78 -10.90 -5.20 1.30
C LEU A 78 -12.36 -5.59 1.07
N THR A 79 -12.63 -6.47 0.09
CA THR A 79 -14.00 -6.97 -0.15
C THR A 79 -14.46 -8.03 0.85
N LEU A 80 -13.52 -8.72 1.48
CA LEU A 80 -13.78 -9.88 2.34
C LEU A 80 -13.61 -9.59 3.84
N LEU A 81 -12.82 -8.59 4.20
CA LEU A 81 -12.53 -8.20 5.58
C LEU A 81 -13.11 -6.82 5.90
N ASP A 82 -13.21 -6.53 7.20
CA ASP A 82 -13.46 -5.18 7.66
C ASP A 82 -12.35 -4.23 7.22
N PHE A 83 -12.73 -2.99 6.92
CA PHE A 83 -11.79 -1.97 6.43
C PHE A 83 -10.67 -1.68 7.44
N SER A 84 -11.03 -1.65 8.73
CA SER A 84 -10.09 -1.48 9.84
C SER A 84 -9.06 -2.61 9.91
N VAL A 85 -9.50 -3.86 9.77
CA VAL A 85 -8.64 -5.05 9.80
C VAL A 85 -7.66 -5.06 8.62
N ALA A 86 -8.18 -4.92 7.40
CA ALA A 86 -7.36 -4.91 6.19
C ALA A 86 -6.33 -3.76 6.22
N SER A 87 -6.76 -2.56 6.66
CA SER A 87 -5.89 -1.38 6.77
C SER A 87 -4.82 -1.52 7.85
N ALA A 88 -5.13 -2.19 8.97
CA ALA A 88 -4.15 -2.46 10.02
C ALA A 88 -3.08 -3.46 9.57
N ILE A 89 -3.45 -4.52 8.86
CA ILE A 89 -2.51 -5.50 8.28
C ILE A 89 -1.57 -4.82 7.29
N LEU A 90 -2.08 -3.87 6.50
CA LEU A 90 -1.28 -3.13 5.53
C LEU A 90 -0.10 -2.38 6.15
N GLN A 91 -0.21 -1.97 7.42
CA GLN A 91 0.85 -1.26 8.14
C GLN A 91 2.09 -2.12 8.43
N VAL A 92 2.04 -3.41 8.18
CA VAL A 92 3.20 -4.31 8.26
C VAL A 92 4.13 -4.17 7.04
N ALA A 93 3.66 -3.56 5.94
CA ALA A 93 4.46 -3.41 4.73
C ALA A 93 5.88 -2.85 4.97
N PRO A 94 6.10 -1.78 5.77
CA PRO A 94 7.45 -1.27 6.03
C PRO A 94 8.35 -2.28 6.76
N LEU A 95 7.78 -3.14 7.61
CA LEU A 95 8.53 -4.18 8.33
C LEU A 95 8.96 -5.28 7.35
N ILE A 96 8.07 -5.70 6.44
CA ILE A 96 8.41 -6.66 5.38
C ILE A 96 9.45 -6.08 4.43
N VAL A 97 9.37 -4.78 4.10
CA VAL A 97 10.41 -4.09 3.30
C VAL A 97 11.76 -4.16 4.01
N THR A 98 11.80 -3.96 5.33
CA THR A 98 13.05 -4.07 6.11
C THR A 98 13.62 -5.48 6.06
N LEU A 99 12.77 -6.50 6.22
CA LEU A 99 13.14 -7.90 6.10
C LEU A 99 13.68 -8.23 4.69
N GLY A 100 12.96 -7.80 3.66
CA GLY A 100 13.36 -8.00 2.27
C GLY A 100 14.68 -7.29 1.93
N ALA A 101 14.91 -6.09 2.46
CA ALA A 101 16.17 -5.38 2.28
C ALA A 101 17.35 -6.14 2.93
N ALA A 102 17.15 -6.72 4.11
CA ALA A 102 18.16 -7.56 4.76
C ALA A 102 18.56 -8.76 3.90
N ILE A 103 17.57 -9.46 3.35
CA ILE A 103 17.79 -10.70 2.60
C ILE A 103 18.31 -10.41 1.18
N LEU A 104 17.64 -9.52 0.44
CA LEU A 104 17.92 -9.27 -0.97
C LEU A 104 19.10 -8.33 -1.19
N LEU A 105 19.25 -7.30 -0.35
CA LEU A 105 20.34 -6.33 -0.43
C LEU A 105 21.55 -6.74 0.42
N ARG A 106 21.43 -7.84 1.19
CA ARG A 106 22.44 -8.29 2.16
C ARG A 106 22.87 -7.18 3.11
N GLU A 107 21.93 -6.27 3.42
CA GLU A 107 22.17 -5.22 4.41
C GLU A 107 22.33 -5.88 5.79
N THR A 108 23.33 -5.45 6.55
CA THR A 108 23.50 -5.90 7.94
C THR A 108 22.39 -5.36 8.81
N VAL A 109 21.40 -6.21 9.08
CA VAL A 109 20.26 -5.83 9.92
C VAL A 109 20.60 -6.12 11.37
N SER A 110 20.53 -5.08 12.22
CA SER A 110 20.77 -5.23 13.64
C SER A 110 19.69 -6.12 14.28
N TRP A 111 20.04 -6.84 15.37
CA TRP A 111 19.11 -7.69 16.11
C TRP A 111 17.83 -6.93 16.54
N ARG A 112 17.94 -5.61 16.76
CA ARG A 112 16.82 -4.73 17.12
C ARG A 112 15.81 -4.55 15.99
N ARG A 113 16.27 -4.51 14.74
CA ARG A 113 15.36 -4.49 13.57
C ARG A 113 14.65 -5.84 13.45
N TRP A 114 15.36 -6.93 13.68
CA TRP A 114 14.76 -8.27 13.71
C TRP A 114 13.68 -8.38 14.79
N SER A 115 13.97 -7.91 16.01
CA SER A 115 12.97 -7.93 17.09
C SER A 115 11.74 -7.09 16.76
N ALA A 116 11.91 -5.91 16.14
CA ALA A 116 10.78 -5.08 15.73
C ALA A 116 9.94 -5.74 14.63
N VAL A 117 10.57 -6.42 13.67
CA VAL A 117 9.86 -7.22 12.66
C VAL A 117 9.01 -8.30 13.33
N VAL A 118 9.61 -9.08 14.25
CA VAL A 118 8.90 -10.14 15.00
C VAL A 118 7.73 -9.54 15.81
N ILE A 119 7.96 -8.43 16.52
CA ILE A 119 6.92 -7.76 17.31
C ILE A 119 5.78 -7.26 16.39
N GLY A 120 6.11 -6.69 15.23
CA GLY A 120 5.10 -6.26 14.26
C GLY A 120 4.27 -7.43 13.73
N PHE A 121 4.88 -8.58 13.45
CA PHE A 121 4.14 -9.78 13.08
C PHE A 121 3.27 -10.31 14.22
N VAL A 122 3.71 -10.24 15.48
CA VAL A 122 2.84 -10.52 16.63
C VAL A 122 1.62 -9.61 16.65
N GLY A 123 1.80 -8.32 16.33
CA GLY A 123 0.67 -7.40 16.18
C GLY A 123 -0.36 -7.86 15.13
N VAL A 124 0.10 -8.37 13.98
CA VAL A 124 -0.80 -8.97 12.96
C VAL A 124 -1.52 -10.19 13.51
N LEU A 125 -0.81 -11.09 14.19
CA LEU A 125 -1.43 -12.28 14.78
C LEU A 125 -2.49 -11.91 15.81
N ILE A 126 -2.29 -10.83 16.59
CA ILE A 126 -3.29 -10.32 17.52
C ILE A 126 -4.54 -9.84 16.76
N ILE A 127 -4.37 -9.13 15.64
CA ILE A 127 -5.50 -8.66 14.82
C ILE A 127 -6.25 -9.84 14.19
N LEU A 128 -5.53 -10.76 13.57
CA LEU A 128 -6.10 -11.92 12.91
C LEU A 128 -6.69 -12.95 13.90
N ASN A 129 -6.12 -13.01 15.11
CA ASN A 129 -6.54 -13.90 16.20
C ASN A 129 -6.78 -15.35 15.76
N PRO A 130 -5.79 -16.04 15.15
CA PRO A 130 -6.00 -17.37 14.56
C PRO A 130 -6.35 -18.47 15.59
N ALA A 131 -6.11 -18.23 16.88
CA ALA A 131 -6.43 -19.16 17.98
C ALA A 131 -7.52 -18.58 18.92
N GLY A 132 -8.26 -17.59 18.49
CA GLY A 132 -9.13 -16.81 19.37
C GLY A 132 -10.41 -17.51 19.78
N ILE A 133 -10.80 -17.25 21.03
CA ILE A 133 -11.99 -17.81 21.68
C ILE A 133 -13.27 -17.11 21.21
N ASN A 134 -13.19 -15.87 20.72
CA ASN A 134 -14.32 -15.08 20.20
C ASN A 134 -13.87 -14.29 18.97
N GLU A 135 -14.72 -14.23 17.94
CA GLU A 135 -14.53 -13.45 16.70
C GLU A 135 -13.13 -13.63 16.07
N ASN A 136 -12.87 -14.83 15.60
CA ASN A 136 -11.63 -15.16 14.92
C ASN A 136 -11.72 -14.72 13.45
N VAL A 137 -10.99 -13.65 13.08
CA VAL A 137 -10.96 -13.15 11.70
C VAL A 137 -10.48 -14.21 10.72
N PHE A 138 -9.52 -15.04 11.14
CA PHE A 138 -8.97 -16.09 10.30
C PHE A 138 -9.95 -17.24 10.07
N GLU A 139 -10.73 -17.62 11.09
CA GLU A 139 -11.77 -18.65 10.95
C GLU A 139 -13.00 -18.12 10.21
N ALA A 140 -13.39 -16.86 10.50
CA ALA A 140 -14.53 -16.23 9.83
C ALA A 140 -14.28 -16.03 8.33
N ASN A 141 -13.05 -15.63 7.94
CA ASN A 141 -12.69 -15.42 6.55
C ASN A 141 -11.21 -15.71 6.28
N PRO A 142 -10.80 -16.99 6.21
CA PRO A 142 -9.40 -17.36 5.98
C PRO A 142 -8.88 -16.86 4.64
N THR A 143 -9.73 -16.83 3.62
CA THR A 143 -9.38 -16.33 2.29
C THR A 143 -9.04 -14.85 2.35
N GLY A 144 -9.84 -14.03 3.02
CA GLY A 144 -9.58 -12.60 3.19
C GLY A 144 -8.27 -12.33 3.94
N ALA A 145 -8.01 -13.08 5.02
CA ALA A 145 -6.78 -12.97 5.80
C ALA A 145 -5.53 -13.33 4.97
N ILE A 146 -5.56 -14.42 4.22
CA ILE A 146 -4.46 -14.83 3.34
C ILE A 146 -4.24 -13.78 2.24
N LEU A 147 -5.30 -13.28 1.62
CA LEU A 147 -5.20 -12.27 0.57
C LEU A 147 -4.65 -10.93 1.09
N ALA A 148 -4.96 -10.56 2.34
CA ALA A 148 -4.36 -9.40 2.98
C ALA A 148 -2.84 -9.56 3.15
N ILE A 149 -2.39 -10.74 3.60
CA ILE A 149 -0.96 -11.06 3.75
C ILE A 149 -0.26 -11.10 2.39
N VAL A 150 -0.87 -11.71 1.38
CA VAL A 150 -0.35 -11.73 0.00
C VAL A 150 -0.27 -10.32 -0.56
N GLY A 151 -1.32 -9.52 -0.38
CA GLY A 151 -1.36 -8.13 -0.84
C GLY A 151 -0.28 -7.26 -0.21
N VAL A 152 -0.10 -7.34 1.13
CA VAL A 152 0.93 -6.56 1.82
C VAL A 152 2.35 -7.01 1.46
N THR A 153 2.54 -8.30 1.20
CA THR A 153 3.83 -8.85 0.73
C THR A 153 4.13 -8.36 -0.69
N GLY A 154 3.13 -8.34 -1.58
CA GLY A 154 3.23 -7.72 -2.90
C GLY A 154 3.59 -6.23 -2.82
N LEU A 155 2.96 -5.49 -1.92
CA LEU A 155 3.25 -4.06 -1.69
C LEU A 155 4.70 -3.85 -1.23
N ALA A 156 5.19 -4.68 -0.32
CA ALA A 156 6.58 -4.64 0.12
C ALA A 156 7.55 -5.01 -1.01
N GLY A 157 7.23 -6.02 -1.82
CA GLY A 157 7.99 -6.39 -3.01
C GLY A 157 8.08 -5.26 -4.03
N ARG A 158 6.98 -4.56 -4.28
CA ARG A 158 6.93 -3.37 -5.11
C ARG A 158 7.86 -2.26 -4.60
N ASP A 159 7.80 -1.98 -3.30
CA ASP A 159 8.62 -0.94 -2.68
C ASP A 159 10.11 -1.30 -2.72
N LEU A 160 10.45 -2.58 -2.52
CA LEU A 160 11.81 -3.08 -2.69
C LEU A 160 12.30 -2.99 -4.13
N ALA A 161 11.52 -3.49 -5.09
CA ALA A 161 11.87 -3.44 -6.51
C ALA A 161 12.08 -2.00 -6.99
N THR A 162 11.31 -1.04 -6.45
CA THR A 162 11.45 0.38 -6.77
C THR A 162 12.83 0.93 -6.43
N ARG A 163 13.53 0.40 -5.43
CA ARG A 163 14.90 0.81 -5.07
C ARG A 163 15.94 0.46 -6.13
N PHE A 164 15.67 -0.52 -6.97
CA PHE A 164 16.54 -0.97 -8.05
C PHE A 164 16.23 -0.33 -9.41
N ILE A 165 15.18 0.52 -9.48
CA ILE A 165 14.86 1.24 -10.72
C ILE A 165 15.98 2.27 -11.00
N PRO A 166 16.49 2.33 -12.24
CA PRO A 166 17.50 3.30 -12.61
C PRO A 166 17.09 4.74 -12.32
N ARG A 167 18.01 5.56 -11.83
CA ARG A 167 17.78 6.96 -11.45
C ARG A 167 17.36 7.86 -12.62
N ASP A 168 17.64 7.47 -13.82
CA ASP A 168 17.26 8.15 -15.07
C ASP A 168 15.78 7.96 -15.43
N VAL A 169 15.06 7.05 -14.73
CA VAL A 169 13.60 6.91 -14.87
C VAL A 169 12.90 7.94 -13.99
N PRO A 170 12.18 8.92 -14.58
CA PRO A 170 11.42 9.89 -13.80
C PRO A 170 10.29 9.22 -13.02
N ASN A 171 10.02 9.70 -11.79
CA ASN A 171 8.95 9.15 -10.96
C ASN A 171 7.57 9.21 -11.61
N VAL A 172 7.31 10.25 -12.42
CA VAL A 172 6.05 10.39 -13.16
C VAL A 172 5.90 9.26 -14.19
N GLN A 173 6.99 8.91 -14.89
CA GLN A 173 7.02 7.79 -15.85
C GLN A 173 6.84 6.46 -15.12
N ALA A 174 7.51 6.25 -13.99
CA ALA A 174 7.33 5.05 -13.17
C ALA A 174 5.90 4.90 -12.63
N ALA A 175 5.23 6.03 -12.32
CA ALA A 175 3.82 6.07 -11.95
C ALA A 175 2.91 5.65 -13.12
N THR A 176 3.15 6.22 -14.31
CA THR A 176 2.40 5.88 -15.52
C THR A 176 2.45 4.37 -15.76
N TRP A 177 3.65 3.77 -15.71
CA TRP A 177 3.79 2.32 -15.87
C TRP A 177 3.11 1.54 -14.75
N GLY A 178 3.16 2.03 -13.51
CA GLY A 178 2.45 1.43 -12.38
C GLY A 178 0.94 1.35 -12.63
N PHE A 179 0.32 2.44 -13.06
CA PHE A 179 -1.11 2.44 -13.36
C PHE A 179 -1.45 1.62 -14.62
N ALA A 180 -0.56 1.56 -15.62
CA ALA A 180 -0.72 0.62 -16.73
C ALA A 180 -0.76 -0.84 -16.26
N VAL A 181 0.07 -1.21 -15.30
CA VAL A 181 0.07 -2.54 -14.69
C VAL A 181 -1.22 -2.79 -13.89
N VAL A 182 -1.79 -1.77 -13.25
CA VAL A 182 -3.09 -1.89 -12.56
C VAL A 182 -4.22 -2.18 -13.57
N ILE A 183 -4.19 -1.61 -14.78
CA ILE A 183 -5.13 -1.98 -15.86
C ILE A 183 -4.97 -3.48 -16.20
N ILE A 184 -3.74 -3.94 -16.35
CA ILE A 184 -3.46 -5.37 -16.62
C ILE A 184 -3.98 -6.24 -15.48
N ALA A 185 -3.76 -5.83 -14.22
CA ALA A 185 -4.27 -6.53 -13.04
C ALA A 185 -5.81 -6.66 -13.07
N GLY A 186 -6.51 -5.57 -13.38
CA GLY A 186 -7.97 -5.57 -13.56
C GLY A 186 -8.41 -6.50 -14.70
N GLY A 187 -7.72 -6.44 -15.84
CA GLY A 187 -7.96 -7.35 -16.97
C GLY A 187 -7.75 -8.81 -16.63
N LEU A 188 -6.67 -9.16 -15.94
CA LEU A 188 -6.41 -10.53 -15.48
C LEU A 188 -7.49 -11.01 -14.49
N LEU A 189 -7.89 -10.15 -13.58
CA LEU A 189 -8.93 -10.47 -12.60
C LEU A 189 -10.28 -10.68 -13.28
N SER A 190 -10.55 -10.02 -14.40
CA SER A 190 -11.81 -10.16 -15.17
C SER A 190 -11.95 -11.53 -15.84
N LEU A 191 -10.84 -12.23 -16.10
CA LEU A 191 -10.88 -13.58 -16.68
C LEU A 191 -11.46 -14.62 -15.72
N PHE A 192 -11.39 -14.36 -14.43
CA PHE A 192 -11.83 -15.30 -13.38
C PHE A 192 -12.96 -14.69 -12.52
N GLY A 193 -13.36 -13.45 -12.78
CA GLY A 193 -14.30 -12.69 -11.99
C GLY A 193 -15.73 -12.73 -12.51
N LYS A 194 -16.59 -11.95 -11.85
CA LYS A 194 -17.96 -11.70 -12.30
C LYS A 194 -17.95 -10.86 -13.58
N PRO A 195 -18.98 -11.00 -14.46
CA PRO A 195 -19.13 -10.15 -15.64
C PRO A 195 -19.22 -8.68 -15.23
N TRP A 196 -18.75 -7.80 -16.11
CA TRP A 196 -18.79 -6.36 -15.92
C TRP A 196 -20.22 -5.86 -15.85
N VAL A 197 -20.40 -4.83 -15.02
CA VAL A 197 -21.69 -4.20 -14.76
C VAL A 197 -21.57 -2.72 -15.17
N ILE A 198 -22.57 -2.19 -15.86
CA ILE A 198 -22.59 -0.75 -16.18
C ILE A 198 -22.72 0.05 -14.88
N PRO A 199 -21.72 0.89 -14.53
CA PRO A 199 -21.76 1.65 -13.30
C PRO A 199 -22.92 2.62 -13.27
N SER A 200 -23.63 2.72 -12.16
CA SER A 200 -24.61 3.78 -11.94
C SER A 200 -23.89 5.14 -11.82
N PHE A 201 -24.64 6.22 -11.95
CA PHE A 201 -24.10 7.58 -11.78
C PHE A 201 -23.41 7.76 -10.41
N ILE A 202 -24.01 7.23 -9.34
CA ILE A 202 -23.44 7.29 -7.97
C ILE A 202 -22.16 6.48 -7.90
N THR A 203 -22.14 5.28 -8.46
CA THR A 203 -20.95 4.43 -8.48
C THR A 203 -19.80 5.06 -9.25
N MET A 204 -20.11 5.78 -10.34
CA MET A 204 -19.11 6.52 -11.11
C MET A 204 -18.50 7.66 -10.27
N ILE A 205 -19.27 8.32 -9.41
CA ILE A 205 -18.74 9.32 -8.48
C ILE A 205 -17.74 8.67 -7.51
N TYR A 206 -18.03 7.47 -6.98
CA TYR A 206 -17.09 6.75 -6.12
C TYR A 206 -15.79 6.41 -6.84
N ILE A 207 -15.88 5.94 -8.09
CA ILE A 207 -14.69 5.65 -8.93
C ILE A 207 -13.88 6.91 -9.24
N ILE A 208 -14.53 8.01 -9.60
CA ILE A 208 -13.84 9.29 -9.83
C ILE A 208 -13.14 9.75 -8.56
N THR A 209 -13.80 9.65 -7.41
CA THR A 209 -13.23 10.00 -6.11
C THR A 209 -12.03 9.11 -5.79
N LEU A 210 -12.13 7.79 -6.02
CA LEU A 210 -11.02 6.85 -5.91
C LEU A 210 -9.82 7.28 -6.74
N VAL A 211 -10.03 7.58 -8.03
CA VAL A 211 -8.95 7.99 -8.95
C VAL A 211 -8.30 9.29 -8.48
N ILE A 212 -9.08 10.29 -8.12
CA ILE A 212 -8.56 11.58 -7.63
C ILE A 212 -7.67 11.37 -6.40
N PHE A 213 -8.18 10.66 -5.39
CA PHE A 213 -7.43 10.44 -4.15
C PHE A 213 -6.23 9.52 -4.34
N ALA A 214 -6.29 8.52 -5.20
CA ALA A 214 -5.15 7.71 -5.58
C ALA A 214 -4.04 8.56 -6.24
N CYS A 215 -4.40 9.44 -7.19
CA CYS A 215 -3.46 10.33 -7.85
C CYS A 215 -2.87 11.38 -6.89
N VAL A 216 -3.71 12.00 -6.04
CA VAL A 216 -3.26 12.95 -5.00
C VAL A 216 -2.31 12.26 -4.02
N GLY A 217 -2.66 11.04 -3.57
CA GLY A 217 -1.83 10.24 -2.69
C GLY A 217 -0.47 9.97 -3.31
N TYR A 218 -0.44 9.53 -4.55
CA TYR A 218 0.80 9.24 -5.27
C TYR A 218 1.66 10.49 -5.52
N PHE A 219 1.03 11.59 -5.94
CA PHE A 219 1.74 12.86 -6.16
C PHE A 219 2.35 13.41 -4.87
N THR A 220 1.57 13.43 -3.79
CA THR A 220 2.01 14.00 -2.50
C THR A 220 3.03 13.13 -1.77
N ILE A 221 2.97 11.79 -1.90
CA ILE A 221 4.03 10.92 -1.36
C ILE A 221 5.36 11.15 -2.10
N THR A 222 5.29 11.26 -3.42
CA THR A 222 6.48 11.52 -4.25
C THR A 222 7.08 12.88 -3.92
N ALA A 223 6.26 13.92 -3.75
CA ALA A 223 6.71 15.24 -3.33
C ALA A 223 7.35 15.22 -1.93
N ALA A 224 6.73 14.54 -0.96
CA ALA A 224 7.26 14.42 0.40
C ALA A 224 8.62 13.73 0.44
N MET A 225 8.82 12.69 -0.40
CA MET A 225 10.09 11.96 -0.51
C MET A 225 11.21 12.77 -1.19
N ARG A 226 10.85 13.83 -1.94
CA ARG A 226 11.84 14.70 -2.62
C ARG A 226 12.24 15.92 -1.80
N ILE A 227 11.32 16.45 -0.98
CA ILE A 227 11.54 17.69 -0.22
C ILE A 227 12.21 17.39 1.12
N GLY A 228 11.87 16.27 1.75
CA GLY A 228 12.38 15.89 3.07
C GLY A 228 13.33 14.70 3.04
N ASP A 229 14.15 14.58 4.07
CA ASP A 229 14.92 13.36 4.29
C ASP A 229 13.96 12.17 4.43
N VAL A 230 14.20 11.13 3.66
CA VAL A 230 13.37 9.91 3.65
C VAL A 230 13.21 9.34 5.05
N SER A 231 14.28 9.39 5.85
CA SER A 231 14.29 8.94 7.24
C SER A 231 13.37 9.78 8.14
N ALA A 232 13.24 11.09 7.87
CA ALA A 232 12.38 11.98 8.65
C ALA A 232 10.88 11.80 8.30
N VAL A 233 10.56 11.50 7.04
CA VAL A 233 9.16 11.38 6.58
C VAL A 233 8.59 9.98 6.67
N ALA A 234 9.42 8.94 6.74
CA ALA A 234 9.00 7.55 6.76
C ALA A 234 7.99 7.19 7.88
N PRO A 235 8.14 7.65 9.14
CA PRO A 235 7.21 7.28 10.21
C PRO A 235 5.81 7.85 10.01
N PHE A 236 5.67 8.95 9.27
CA PHE A 236 4.36 9.50 8.95
C PHE A 236 3.52 8.60 8.04
N ARG A 237 4.10 7.53 7.45
CA ARG A 237 3.34 6.49 6.74
C ARG A 237 2.36 5.76 7.66
N TYR A 238 2.67 5.64 8.95
CA TYR A 238 1.78 5.01 9.93
C TYR A 238 0.53 5.85 10.25
N THR A 239 0.50 7.15 9.90
CA THR A 239 -0.71 7.96 10.06
C THR A 239 -1.87 7.47 9.20
N ARG A 240 -1.61 6.66 8.16
CA ARG A 240 -2.66 6.03 7.33
C ARG A 240 -3.65 5.22 8.17
N ILE A 241 -3.19 4.56 9.24
CA ILE A 241 -4.08 3.76 10.08
C ILE A 241 -5.07 4.64 10.84
N VAL A 242 -4.65 5.84 11.25
CA VAL A 242 -5.56 6.78 11.94
C VAL A 242 -6.69 7.19 11.02
N PHE A 243 -6.37 7.58 9.77
CA PHE A 243 -7.38 7.91 8.78
C PHE A 243 -8.25 6.71 8.42
N ALA A 244 -7.66 5.51 8.28
CA ALA A 244 -8.41 4.29 8.02
C ALA A 244 -9.40 3.98 9.14
N PHE A 245 -9.02 4.13 10.41
CA PHE A 245 -9.93 3.92 11.55
C PHE A 245 -11.04 4.96 11.62
N ILE A 246 -10.74 6.23 11.32
CA ILE A 246 -11.78 7.27 11.23
C ILE A 246 -12.79 6.90 10.12
N LEU A 247 -12.31 6.48 8.94
CA LEU A 247 -13.16 6.12 7.82
C LEU A 247 -13.92 4.80 8.06
N SER A 248 -13.32 3.83 8.78
CA SER A 248 -14.00 2.57 9.12
C SER A 248 -15.22 2.81 10.01
N VAL A 249 -15.11 3.71 10.98
CA VAL A 249 -16.25 4.08 11.83
C VAL A 249 -17.23 4.98 11.08
N ALA A 250 -16.72 5.99 10.34
CA ALA A 250 -17.59 7.01 9.74
C ALA A 250 -18.38 6.52 8.50
N ILE A 251 -17.82 5.60 7.72
CA ILE A 251 -18.41 5.13 6.44
C ILE A 251 -19.01 3.73 6.58
N PHE A 252 -18.36 2.86 7.37
CA PHE A 252 -18.72 1.45 7.42
C PHE A 252 -19.39 1.04 8.74
N ASP A 253 -19.57 1.97 9.70
CA ASP A 253 -20.11 1.70 11.05
C ASP A 253 -19.38 0.54 11.75
N GLU A 254 -18.08 0.33 11.41
CA GLU A 254 -17.30 -0.76 11.99
C GLU A 254 -17.00 -0.48 13.47
N ARG A 255 -17.16 -1.50 14.31
CA ARG A 255 -16.76 -1.44 15.71
C ARG A 255 -15.30 -1.79 15.86
N LEU A 256 -14.48 -0.80 16.22
CA LEU A 256 -13.06 -1.03 16.51
C LEU A 256 -12.93 -1.84 17.80
N THR A 257 -12.63 -3.11 17.68
CA THR A 257 -12.41 -3.97 18.84
C THR A 257 -11.08 -3.61 19.50
N LEU A 258 -10.98 -3.84 20.82
CA LEU A 258 -9.75 -3.59 21.58
C LEU A 258 -8.55 -4.35 20.97
N ARG A 259 -8.79 -5.52 20.40
CA ARG A 259 -7.74 -6.31 19.69
C ARG A 259 -7.17 -5.59 18.49
N ILE A 260 -8.02 -5.04 17.64
CA ILE A 260 -7.60 -4.29 16.45
C ILE A 260 -6.75 -3.09 16.89
N LEU A 261 -7.16 -2.37 17.93
CA LEU A 261 -6.43 -1.24 18.46
C LEU A 261 -5.08 -1.65 19.04
N ILE A 262 -5.03 -2.70 19.87
CA ILE A 262 -3.78 -3.20 20.47
C ILE A 262 -2.81 -3.69 19.37
N GLY A 263 -3.28 -4.53 18.45
CA GLY A 263 -2.44 -5.03 17.36
C GLY A 263 -1.90 -3.91 16.47
N ALA A 264 -2.74 -2.94 16.12
CA ALA A 264 -2.34 -1.77 15.36
C ALA A 264 -1.31 -0.90 16.12
N CYS A 265 -1.52 -0.66 17.40
CA CYS A 265 -0.54 0.06 18.25
C CYS A 265 0.81 -0.66 18.29
N ILE A 266 0.83 -1.99 18.40
CA ILE A 266 2.05 -2.79 18.40
C ILE A 266 2.79 -2.63 17.06
N ILE A 267 2.09 -2.75 15.92
CA ILE A 267 2.69 -2.60 14.59
C ILE A 267 3.29 -1.21 14.41
N VAL A 268 2.54 -0.17 14.76
CA VAL A 268 2.98 1.23 14.65
C VAL A 268 4.18 1.49 15.57
N ALA A 269 4.11 1.03 16.82
CA ALA A 269 5.20 1.19 17.79
C ALA A 269 6.48 0.48 17.32
N ALA A 270 6.37 -0.75 16.78
CA ALA A 270 7.49 -1.47 16.20
C ALA A 270 8.14 -0.70 15.05
N GLY A 271 7.34 -0.14 14.15
CA GLY A 271 7.82 0.66 13.02
C GLY A 271 8.48 1.97 13.45
N ILE A 272 7.88 2.71 14.38
CA ILE A 272 8.46 3.94 14.94
C ILE A 272 9.76 3.64 15.69
N TYR A 273 9.83 2.53 16.43
CA TYR A 273 11.05 2.13 17.13
C TYR A 273 12.22 1.90 16.16
N VAL A 274 12.00 1.19 15.05
CA VAL A 274 13.01 1.01 14.01
C VAL A 274 13.51 2.35 13.50
N TRP A 275 12.57 3.23 13.16
CA TRP A 275 12.91 4.56 12.64
C TRP A 275 13.72 5.41 13.61
N LEU A 276 13.32 5.52 14.87
CA LEU A 276 14.02 6.30 15.90
C LEU A 276 15.47 5.84 16.11
N ARG A 277 15.72 4.55 15.94
CA ARG A 277 17.06 3.97 16.10
C ARG A 277 17.94 4.16 14.87
N GLU A 278 17.34 4.19 13.68
CA GLU A 278 18.08 4.45 12.44
C GLU A 278 18.56 5.89 12.35
N THR A 279 17.69 6.84 12.66
CA THR A 279 18.03 8.27 12.66
C THR A 279 19.14 8.58 13.66
N LYS A 280 19.15 7.96 14.84
CA LYS A 280 20.24 8.15 15.84
C LYS A 280 21.60 7.58 15.39
N ARG A 281 21.65 6.64 14.44
CA ARG A 281 22.89 6.09 13.89
C ARG A 281 23.40 6.85 12.66
N ALA A 282 22.50 7.55 11.96
CA ALA A 282 22.83 8.31 10.76
C ALA A 282 23.42 9.69 11.06
N ILE A 283 23.41 10.14 12.34
CA ILE A 283 24.12 11.36 12.75
C ILE A 283 25.57 10.95 13.04
N PRO A 284 26.53 11.20 12.13
CA PRO A 284 27.94 11.05 12.46
C PRO A 284 28.28 12.06 13.52
N LEU A 285 29.08 11.68 14.49
CA LEU A 285 29.80 12.56 15.42
C LEU A 285 30.57 13.64 14.63
N GLN A 286 29.90 14.69 14.19
CA GLN A 286 30.51 15.96 13.87
C GLN A 286 30.57 16.77 15.17
N SER A 287 31.48 16.38 16.04
CA SER A 287 31.96 17.20 17.12
C SER A 287 33.36 16.67 17.48
N ASN A 288 34.33 17.31 16.92
CA ASN A 288 35.65 17.62 17.43
C ASN A 288 36.62 17.78 16.27
N ALA A 289 36.69 18.98 15.70
CA ALA A 289 37.90 19.61 15.20
C ALA A 289 37.74 21.14 15.32
#